data_1f9a4d753b4576dd6afaee4a1a5fa1a2
#
_entry.id   1f9a4d753b4576dd6afaee4a1a5fa1a2
#
_cell.length_a   1.000
_cell.length_b   1.000
_cell.length_c   1.000
_cell.angle_alpha   90.00
_cell.angle_beta   90.00
_cell.angle_gamma   90.00
#
_symmetry.space_group_name_H-M   'P 1'
#
loop_
_entity.id
_entity.type
_entity.pdbx_description
1 polymer ?
#
loop_
_entity_poly.entity_id
_entity_poly.type
_entity_poly.pdbx_seq_one_letter_code
_entity_poly.pdbx_strand_id
1 'polypeptide(L)'
;KALLRKGLIEYNQNNTTAALISFNTVAVGYPSTAEAFQAISSSRSIYIDLGQVDSYAIWVKSLDYARVTDSELESATYQAAEKQYLDSNTNKAIKLFNGYIVSFPNGKQLLKAHFYLAELYYKATLSANALPHYQYVCSQAPSEFTETALFKTSEILLESEAFDEALVILLRLDTEARNPQNRLYAQSNLMKVNFRFNDFDAAIRYAEMILKNSKTESYIKSDAYIIIARAAMQTNNEMK
;
A
#
# COMPACT_ATOMS: atom_id res chain seq x y z
N LYS A 1 -34.44 11.46 -22.24
CA LYS A 1 -34.43 9.97 -22.17
C LYS A 1 -33.70 9.32 -23.35
N ALA A 2 -33.99 9.64 -24.61
CA ALA A 2 -33.35 8.99 -25.77
C ALA A 2 -31.83 9.23 -25.81
N LEU A 3 -31.36 10.46 -25.63
CA LEU A 3 -29.92 10.78 -25.56
C LEU A 3 -29.20 10.10 -24.39
N LEU A 4 -29.82 10.01 -23.22
CA LEU A 4 -29.27 9.29 -22.10
C LEU A 4 -29.08 7.80 -22.43
N ARG A 5 -30.09 7.16 -23.03
CA ARG A 5 -30.00 5.77 -23.50
C ARG A 5 -28.91 5.57 -24.54
N LYS A 6 -28.80 6.52 -25.47
CA LYS A 6 -27.72 6.52 -26.47
C LYS A 6 -26.36 6.52 -25.81
N GLY A 7 -26.10 7.42 -24.83
CA GLY A 7 -24.85 7.47 -24.09
C GLY A 7 -24.55 6.17 -23.34
N LEU A 8 -25.56 5.53 -22.73
CA LEU A 8 -25.39 4.23 -22.07
C LEU A 8 -25.03 3.11 -23.06
N ILE A 9 -25.62 3.09 -24.26
CA ILE A 9 -25.27 2.13 -25.32
C ILE A 9 -23.83 2.36 -25.78
N GLU A 10 -23.45 3.61 -26.03
CA GLU A 10 -22.09 3.99 -26.43
C GLU A 10 -21.05 3.56 -25.38
N TYR A 11 -21.36 3.76 -24.10
CA TYR A 11 -20.51 3.31 -23.00
C TYR A 11 -20.35 1.78 -22.95
N ASN A 12 -21.47 1.05 -23.08
CA ASN A 12 -21.45 -0.41 -23.12
C ASN A 12 -20.70 -0.98 -24.35
N GLN A 13 -20.59 -0.21 -25.40
CA GLN A 13 -19.79 -0.51 -26.61
C GLN A 13 -18.32 -0.07 -26.46
N ASN A 14 -17.88 0.34 -25.27
CA ASN A 14 -16.55 0.91 -25.00
C ASN A 14 -16.23 2.20 -25.79
N ASN A 15 -17.24 2.88 -26.32
CA ASN A 15 -17.06 4.17 -26.98
C ASN A 15 -17.23 5.31 -25.97
N THR A 16 -16.27 5.40 -25.05
CA THR A 16 -16.30 6.34 -23.92
C THR A 16 -16.39 7.80 -24.35
N THR A 17 -15.73 8.17 -25.47
CA THR A 17 -15.75 9.54 -25.99
C THR A 17 -17.15 9.93 -26.47
N ALA A 18 -17.82 9.09 -27.25
CA ALA A 18 -19.18 9.35 -27.72
C ALA A 18 -20.17 9.39 -26.55
N ALA A 19 -20.01 8.46 -25.59
CA ALA A 19 -20.82 8.41 -24.37
C ALA A 19 -20.73 9.72 -23.56
N LEU A 20 -19.51 10.25 -23.35
CA LEU A 20 -19.30 11.53 -22.65
C LEU A 20 -19.95 12.70 -23.40
N ILE A 21 -19.91 12.74 -24.75
CA ILE A 21 -20.59 13.74 -25.54
C ILE A 21 -22.11 13.67 -25.36
N SER A 22 -22.66 12.45 -25.41
CA SER A 22 -24.09 12.21 -25.21
C SER A 22 -24.54 12.62 -23.81
N PHE A 23 -23.80 12.25 -22.78
CA PHE A 23 -24.09 12.61 -21.38
C PHE A 23 -23.93 14.11 -21.13
N ASN A 24 -22.90 14.76 -21.68
CA ASN A 24 -22.74 16.21 -21.58
C ASN A 24 -23.93 16.95 -22.23
N THR A 25 -24.38 16.47 -23.38
CA THR A 25 -25.56 17.04 -24.05
C THR A 25 -26.82 16.94 -23.20
N VAL A 26 -26.99 15.84 -22.46
CA VAL A 26 -28.11 15.67 -21.52
C VAL A 26 -27.95 16.59 -20.31
N ALA A 27 -26.75 16.63 -19.69
CA ALA A 27 -26.50 17.43 -18.48
C ALA A 27 -26.68 18.92 -18.76
N VAL A 28 -26.17 19.44 -19.89
CA VAL A 28 -26.27 20.87 -20.24
C VAL A 28 -27.65 21.23 -20.78
N GLY A 29 -28.23 20.37 -21.61
CA GLY A 29 -29.49 20.67 -22.29
C GLY A 29 -30.75 20.51 -21.44
N TYR A 30 -30.67 19.76 -20.35
CA TYR A 30 -31.82 19.44 -19.49
C TYR A 30 -31.45 19.56 -17.99
N PRO A 31 -31.04 20.76 -17.53
CA PRO A 31 -30.54 20.96 -16.17
C PRO A 31 -31.58 20.59 -15.13
N SER A 32 -31.09 20.09 -13.99
CA SER A 32 -31.89 19.72 -12.82
C SER A 32 -32.88 18.57 -13.02
N THR A 33 -32.85 17.87 -14.15
CA THR A 33 -33.71 16.70 -14.40
C THR A 33 -33.06 15.42 -13.86
N ALA A 34 -33.86 14.39 -13.58
CA ALA A 34 -33.37 13.08 -13.18
C ALA A 34 -32.39 12.48 -14.23
N GLU A 35 -32.69 12.71 -15.53
CA GLU A 35 -31.85 12.30 -16.63
C GLU A 35 -30.49 13.03 -16.63
N ALA A 36 -30.45 14.31 -16.27
CA ALA A 36 -29.21 15.06 -16.14
C ALA A 36 -28.34 14.53 -14.99
N PHE A 37 -28.90 14.29 -13.83
CA PHE A 37 -28.17 13.70 -12.70
C PHE A 37 -27.67 12.29 -13.02
N GLN A 38 -28.46 11.48 -13.74
CA GLN A 38 -28.01 10.16 -14.19
C GLN A 38 -26.86 10.26 -15.21
N ALA A 39 -26.90 11.24 -16.12
CA ALA A 39 -25.82 11.50 -17.06
C ALA A 39 -24.53 11.92 -16.34
N ILE A 40 -24.64 12.78 -15.29
CA ILE A 40 -23.51 13.18 -14.45
C ILE A 40 -22.90 11.94 -13.73
N SER A 41 -23.73 11.10 -13.14
CA SER A 41 -23.26 9.88 -12.48
C SER A 41 -22.58 8.91 -13.44
N SER A 42 -23.12 8.72 -14.64
CA SER A 42 -22.53 7.87 -15.68
C SER A 42 -21.19 8.45 -16.18
N SER A 43 -21.11 9.77 -16.37
CA SER A 43 -19.87 10.45 -16.71
C SER A 43 -18.80 10.28 -15.63
N ARG A 44 -19.18 10.37 -14.34
CA ARG A 44 -18.26 10.13 -13.22
C ARG A 44 -17.61 8.75 -13.33
N SER A 45 -18.39 7.70 -13.62
CA SER A 45 -17.86 6.35 -13.79
C SER A 45 -16.85 6.27 -14.93
N ILE A 46 -17.14 6.88 -16.07
CA ILE A 46 -16.20 6.94 -17.20
C ILE A 46 -14.91 7.68 -16.83
N TYR A 47 -14.99 8.81 -16.16
CA TYR A 47 -13.81 9.57 -15.74
C TYR A 47 -12.96 8.81 -14.70
N ILE A 48 -13.59 8.02 -13.82
CA ILE A 48 -12.90 7.10 -12.91
C ILE A 48 -12.15 6.03 -13.71
N ASP A 49 -12.80 5.36 -14.65
CA ASP A 49 -12.21 4.32 -15.50
C ASP A 49 -11.02 4.86 -16.30
N LEU A 50 -11.15 6.09 -16.81
CA LEU A 50 -10.09 6.78 -17.53
C LEU A 50 -8.98 7.32 -16.61
N GLY A 51 -9.18 7.38 -15.29
CA GLY A 51 -8.28 8.04 -14.34
C GLY A 51 -8.17 9.55 -14.56
N GLN A 52 -9.27 10.20 -14.93
CA GLN A 52 -9.36 11.62 -15.28
C GLN A 52 -10.32 12.38 -14.34
N VAL A 53 -10.22 12.13 -13.03
CA VAL A 53 -11.16 12.72 -12.05
C VAL A 53 -11.06 14.23 -11.98
N ASP A 54 -9.88 14.82 -12.24
CA ASP A 54 -9.73 16.28 -12.32
C ASP A 54 -10.59 16.89 -13.44
N SER A 55 -10.63 16.22 -14.59
CA SER A 55 -11.50 16.64 -15.71
C SER A 55 -12.98 16.54 -15.34
N TYR A 56 -13.37 15.49 -14.61
CA TYR A 56 -14.71 15.36 -14.05
C TYR A 56 -15.04 16.52 -13.09
N ALA A 57 -14.14 16.83 -12.17
CA ALA A 57 -14.33 17.88 -11.19
C ALA A 57 -14.50 19.27 -11.84
N ILE A 58 -13.68 19.56 -12.85
CA ILE A 58 -13.79 20.81 -13.62
C ILE A 58 -15.13 20.87 -14.35
N TRP A 59 -15.50 19.79 -15.05
CA TRP A 59 -16.73 19.73 -15.81
C TRP A 59 -17.97 19.86 -14.94
N VAL A 60 -18.08 19.09 -13.86
CA VAL A 60 -19.27 19.13 -13.00
C VAL A 60 -19.43 20.46 -12.29
N LYS A 61 -18.32 21.13 -11.92
CA LYS A 61 -18.35 22.49 -11.36
C LYS A 61 -18.81 23.55 -12.34
N SER A 62 -18.74 23.28 -13.65
CA SER A 62 -19.28 24.19 -14.68
C SER A 62 -20.80 24.09 -14.85
N LEU A 63 -21.44 23.13 -14.19
CA LEU A 63 -22.90 22.96 -14.20
C LEU A 63 -23.50 23.67 -12.99
N ASP A 64 -24.20 24.77 -13.18
CA ASP A 64 -24.71 25.64 -12.09
C ASP A 64 -25.63 24.92 -11.08
N TYR A 65 -26.27 23.85 -11.51
CA TYR A 65 -27.22 23.07 -10.72
C TYR A 65 -26.60 21.81 -10.07
N ALA A 66 -25.41 21.41 -10.46
CA ALA A 66 -24.74 20.24 -9.96
C ALA A 66 -23.69 20.64 -8.90
N ARG A 67 -23.68 19.94 -7.81
CA ARG A 67 -22.65 20.10 -6.77
C ARG A 67 -21.96 18.78 -6.52
N VAL A 68 -20.66 18.85 -6.39
CA VAL A 68 -19.82 17.73 -5.97
C VAL A 68 -19.12 18.13 -4.68
N THR A 69 -19.20 17.28 -3.68
CA THR A 69 -18.55 17.49 -2.39
C THR A 69 -17.09 17.03 -2.44
N ASP A 70 -16.26 17.55 -1.55
CA ASP A 70 -14.86 17.12 -1.43
C ASP A 70 -14.78 15.62 -1.11
N SER A 71 -15.71 15.07 -0.32
CA SER A 71 -15.78 13.64 -0.03
C SER A 71 -16.10 12.79 -1.26
N GLU A 72 -16.92 13.28 -2.18
CA GLU A 72 -17.21 12.60 -3.45
C GLU A 72 -16.01 12.65 -4.39
N LEU A 73 -15.28 13.76 -4.43
CA LEU A 73 -14.04 13.89 -5.21
C LEU A 73 -12.93 13.01 -4.64
N GLU A 74 -12.76 13.01 -3.32
CA GLU A 74 -11.83 12.10 -2.63
C GLU A 74 -12.10 10.65 -3.02
N SER A 75 -13.37 10.22 -2.86
CA SER A 75 -13.78 8.85 -3.20
C SER A 75 -13.53 8.53 -4.67
N ALA A 76 -13.84 9.44 -5.59
CA ALA A 76 -13.61 9.22 -7.01
C ALA A 76 -12.12 9.13 -7.37
N THR A 77 -11.30 9.98 -6.75
CA THR A 77 -9.84 9.99 -6.97
C THR A 77 -9.20 8.70 -6.49
N TYR A 78 -9.60 8.22 -5.28
CA TYR A 78 -9.13 6.94 -4.79
C TYR A 78 -9.59 5.78 -5.69
N GLN A 79 -10.88 5.73 -6.07
CA GLN A 79 -11.42 4.69 -6.95
C GLN A 79 -10.71 4.63 -8.30
N ALA A 80 -10.35 5.79 -8.86
CA ALA A 80 -9.58 5.84 -10.10
C ALA A 80 -8.19 5.21 -9.94
N ALA A 81 -7.50 5.48 -8.84
CA ALA A 81 -6.20 4.88 -8.54
C ALA A 81 -6.32 3.36 -8.32
N GLU A 82 -7.28 2.93 -7.50
CA GLU A 82 -7.54 1.51 -7.21
C GLU A 82 -7.93 0.74 -8.47
N LYS A 83 -8.76 1.31 -9.35
CA LYS A 83 -9.11 0.72 -10.64
C LYS A 83 -7.87 0.43 -11.49
N GLN A 84 -6.95 1.41 -11.62
CA GLN A 84 -5.72 1.21 -12.38
C GLN A 84 -4.79 0.16 -11.73
N TYR A 85 -4.80 0.06 -10.40
CA TYR A 85 -4.09 -0.99 -9.67
C TYR A 85 -4.65 -2.37 -10.00
N LEU A 86 -5.97 -2.55 -9.93
CA LEU A 86 -6.65 -3.80 -10.24
C LEU A 86 -6.48 -4.21 -11.71
N ASP A 87 -6.48 -3.25 -12.62
CA ASP A 87 -6.24 -3.47 -14.06
C ASP A 87 -4.75 -3.69 -14.40
N SER A 88 -3.86 -3.76 -13.38
CA SER A 88 -2.41 -3.93 -13.53
C SER A 88 -1.73 -2.81 -14.34
N ASN A 89 -2.31 -1.64 -14.41
CA ASN A 89 -1.75 -0.45 -15.05
C ASN A 89 -0.77 0.27 -14.10
N THR A 90 0.34 -0.38 -13.77
CA THR A 90 1.29 0.01 -12.72
C THR A 90 1.67 1.51 -12.73
N ASN A 91 2.17 2.02 -13.86
CA ASN A 91 2.62 3.42 -13.93
C ASN A 91 1.49 4.43 -13.69
N LYS A 92 0.30 4.12 -14.19
CA LYS A 92 -0.87 4.98 -14.02
C LYS A 92 -1.40 4.92 -12.58
N ALA A 93 -1.42 3.73 -11.99
CA ALA A 93 -1.79 3.54 -10.58
C ALA A 93 -0.84 4.31 -9.65
N ILE A 94 0.47 4.21 -9.85
CA ILE A 94 1.48 4.98 -9.08
C ILE A 94 1.18 6.50 -9.17
N LYS A 95 0.97 7.01 -10.38
CA LYS A 95 0.67 8.44 -10.57
C LYS A 95 -0.60 8.86 -9.82
N LEU A 96 -1.66 8.05 -9.92
CA LEU A 96 -2.96 8.39 -9.32
C LEU A 96 -2.95 8.25 -7.79
N PHE A 97 -2.29 7.22 -7.23
CA PHE A 97 -2.14 7.12 -5.76
C PHE A 97 -1.30 8.27 -5.20
N ASN A 98 -0.20 8.64 -5.86
CA ASN A 98 0.57 9.83 -5.45
C ASN A 98 -0.31 11.09 -5.48
N GLY A 99 -1.07 11.29 -6.56
CA GLY A 99 -2.02 12.41 -6.68
C GLY A 99 -3.07 12.41 -5.56
N TYR A 100 -3.61 11.24 -5.22
CA TYR A 100 -4.56 11.10 -4.12
C TYR A 100 -3.94 11.50 -2.77
N ILE A 101 -2.77 10.99 -2.45
CA ILE A 101 -2.07 11.27 -1.17
C ILE A 101 -1.80 12.77 -1.02
N VAL A 102 -1.37 13.43 -2.10
CA VAL A 102 -1.09 14.88 -2.10
C VAL A 102 -2.37 15.71 -1.98
N SER A 103 -3.43 15.33 -2.70
CA SER A 103 -4.67 16.11 -2.74
C SER A 103 -5.53 15.92 -1.49
N PHE A 104 -5.43 14.77 -0.82
CA PHE A 104 -6.24 14.42 0.33
C PHE A 104 -5.40 13.94 1.52
N PRO A 105 -4.60 14.82 2.15
CA PRO A 105 -3.68 14.44 3.23
C PRO A 105 -4.37 13.94 4.51
N ASN A 106 -5.67 14.13 4.62
CA ASN A 106 -6.53 13.58 5.68
C ASN A 106 -7.61 12.64 5.12
N GLY A 107 -7.37 12.07 3.95
CA GLY A 107 -8.31 11.23 3.24
C GLY A 107 -8.60 9.91 3.95
N LYS A 108 -9.83 9.44 3.84
CA LYS A 108 -10.28 8.19 4.49
C LYS A 108 -9.55 6.94 3.99
N GLN A 109 -8.98 7.00 2.79
CA GLN A 109 -8.31 5.87 2.17
C GLN A 109 -6.78 6.00 2.16
N LEU A 110 -6.20 6.92 2.96
CA LEU A 110 -4.75 7.16 3.00
C LEU A 110 -3.96 5.90 3.33
N LEU A 111 -4.40 5.13 4.32
CA LEU A 111 -3.73 3.90 4.71
C LEU A 111 -3.63 2.91 3.53
N LYS A 112 -4.75 2.70 2.83
CA LYS A 112 -4.79 1.83 1.64
C LYS A 112 -3.97 2.39 0.50
N ALA A 113 -4.04 3.71 0.26
CA ALA A 113 -3.29 4.37 -0.80
C ALA A 113 -1.78 4.22 -0.59
N HIS A 114 -1.30 4.43 0.63
CA HIS A 114 0.10 4.21 0.98
C HIS A 114 0.49 2.75 0.81
N PHE A 115 -0.32 1.80 1.29
CA PHE A 115 -0.03 0.38 1.16
C PHE A 115 0.08 -0.06 -0.30
N TYR A 116 -0.92 0.26 -1.13
CA TYR A 116 -0.89 -0.13 -2.55
C TYR A 116 0.23 0.56 -3.33
N LEU A 117 0.55 1.79 -3.01
CA LEU A 117 1.66 2.51 -3.62
C LEU A 117 3.01 1.88 -3.24
N ALA A 118 3.19 1.48 -1.97
CA ALA A 118 4.35 0.73 -1.52
C ALA A 118 4.51 -0.61 -2.27
N GLU A 119 3.41 -1.39 -2.39
CA GLU A 119 3.39 -2.63 -3.14
C GLU A 119 3.77 -2.45 -4.61
N LEU A 120 3.29 -1.38 -5.25
CA LEU A 120 3.62 -1.07 -6.65
C LEU A 120 5.10 -0.75 -6.80
N TYR A 121 5.66 0.09 -5.93
CA TYR A 121 7.08 0.43 -5.94
C TYR A 121 7.95 -0.80 -5.63
N TYR A 122 7.55 -1.61 -4.63
CA TYR A 122 8.28 -2.81 -4.25
C TYR A 122 8.33 -3.83 -5.40
N LYS A 123 7.20 -4.09 -6.07
CA LYS A 123 7.13 -4.95 -7.26
C LYS A 123 7.96 -4.43 -8.44
N ALA A 124 8.12 -3.12 -8.54
CA ALA A 124 8.97 -2.47 -9.53
C ALA A 124 10.45 -2.43 -9.11
N THR A 125 10.85 -3.10 -8.02
CA THR A 125 12.21 -3.08 -7.44
C THR A 125 12.71 -1.70 -7.04
N LEU A 126 11.80 -0.78 -6.75
CA LEU A 126 12.07 0.59 -6.30
C LEU A 126 11.92 0.66 -4.77
N SER A 127 12.75 -0.11 -4.05
CA SER A 127 12.65 -0.27 -2.60
C SER A 127 12.76 1.05 -1.84
N ALA A 128 13.62 1.97 -2.29
CA ALA A 128 13.77 3.29 -1.70
C ALA A 128 12.49 4.14 -1.79
N ASN A 129 11.70 3.95 -2.85
CA ASN A 129 10.40 4.62 -3.01
C ASN A 129 9.30 3.92 -2.20
N ALA A 130 9.37 2.59 -2.05
CA ALA A 130 8.41 1.81 -1.29
C ALA A 130 8.51 2.07 0.23
N LEU A 131 9.73 2.21 0.74
CA LEU A 131 10.02 2.31 2.18
C LEU A 131 9.20 3.36 2.92
N PRO A 132 9.14 4.64 2.52
CA PRO A 132 8.39 5.66 3.26
C PRO A 132 6.88 5.36 3.32
N HIS A 133 6.34 4.69 2.31
CA HIS A 133 4.93 4.32 2.27
C HIS A 133 4.63 3.12 3.17
N TYR A 134 5.48 2.10 3.22
CA TYR A 134 5.35 1.02 4.21
C TYR A 134 5.54 1.56 5.64
N GLN A 135 6.51 2.44 5.88
CA GLN A 135 6.72 3.09 7.17
C GLN A 135 5.50 3.90 7.62
N TYR A 136 4.83 4.58 6.69
CA TYR A 136 3.55 5.24 6.98
C TYR A 136 2.52 4.23 7.49
N VAL A 137 2.36 3.08 6.82
CA VAL A 137 1.43 2.02 7.26
C VAL A 137 1.81 1.49 8.64
N CYS A 138 3.10 1.26 8.89
CA CYS A 138 3.60 0.81 10.19
C CYS A 138 3.35 1.82 11.32
N SER A 139 3.27 3.12 11.02
CA SER A 139 3.04 4.17 12.00
C SER A 139 1.57 4.34 12.41
N GLN A 140 0.65 3.76 11.65
CA GLN A 140 -0.78 3.84 11.94
C GLN A 140 -1.24 2.77 12.93
N ALA A 141 -2.48 2.88 13.41
CA ALA A 141 -3.10 1.83 14.22
C ALA A 141 -3.08 0.48 13.47
N PRO A 142 -2.95 -0.65 14.18
CA PRO A 142 -2.90 -1.97 13.56
C PRO A 142 -4.09 -2.24 12.62
N SER A 143 -3.79 -2.76 11.44
CA SER A 143 -4.72 -3.06 10.37
C SER A 143 -4.37 -4.39 9.69
N GLU A 144 -5.17 -4.77 8.70
CA GLU A 144 -4.88 -5.94 7.83
C GLU A 144 -3.56 -5.79 7.04
N PHE A 145 -3.05 -4.58 6.88
CA PHE A 145 -1.82 -4.28 6.12
C PHE A 145 -0.56 -4.26 6.99
N THR A 146 -0.71 -4.13 8.31
CA THR A 146 0.41 -3.84 9.24
C THR A 146 1.47 -4.94 9.20
N GLU A 147 1.07 -6.20 9.25
CA GLU A 147 2.03 -7.32 9.26
C GLU A 147 2.87 -7.36 7.96
N THR A 148 2.22 -7.20 6.80
CA THR A 148 2.93 -7.15 5.52
C THR A 148 3.85 -5.93 5.44
N ALA A 149 3.40 -4.78 5.92
CA ALA A 149 4.21 -3.57 5.92
C ALA A 149 5.44 -3.71 6.83
N LEU A 150 5.29 -4.27 8.03
CA LEU A 150 6.42 -4.55 8.94
C LEU A 150 7.44 -5.51 8.30
N PHE A 151 6.95 -6.59 7.71
CA PHE A 151 7.80 -7.55 7.01
C PHE A 151 8.59 -6.88 5.89
N LYS A 152 7.91 -6.16 4.97
CA LYS A 152 8.54 -5.49 3.83
C LYS A 152 9.49 -4.35 4.25
N THR A 153 9.11 -3.58 5.27
CA THR A 153 9.99 -2.56 5.84
C THR A 153 11.28 -3.20 6.37
N SER A 154 11.18 -4.30 7.13
CA SER A 154 12.36 -4.97 7.67
C SER A 154 13.26 -5.56 6.58
N GLU A 155 12.68 -6.14 5.50
CA GLU A 155 13.47 -6.61 4.36
C GLU A 155 14.28 -5.46 3.74
N ILE A 156 13.63 -4.34 3.42
CA ILE A 156 14.29 -3.18 2.79
C ILE A 156 15.39 -2.60 3.69
N LEU A 157 15.11 -2.48 4.99
CA LEU A 157 16.08 -1.94 5.94
C LEU A 157 17.29 -2.86 6.14
N LEU A 158 17.09 -4.18 6.16
CA LEU A 158 18.19 -5.15 6.22
C LEU A 158 19.03 -5.14 4.94
N GLU A 159 18.40 -5.07 3.77
CA GLU A 159 19.10 -4.97 2.48
C GLU A 159 19.94 -3.68 2.36
N SER A 160 19.46 -2.58 2.94
CA SER A 160 20.18 -1.30 2.98
C SER A 160 21.15 -1.17 4.16
N GLU A 161 21.34 -2.22 4.95
CA GLU A 161 22.16 -2.24 6.16
C GLU A 161 21.76 -1.20 7.24
N ALA A 162 20.53 -0.72 7.22
CA ALA A 162 19.97 0.16 8.24
C ALA A 162 19.54 -0.64 9.49
N PHE A 163 20.52 -1.27 10.16
CA PHE A 163 20.27 -2.30 11.20
C PHE A 163 19.59 -1.72 12.44
N ASP A 164 19.86 -0.46 12.83
CA ASP A 164 19.21 0.19 13.97
C ASP A 164 17.69 0.32 13.74
N GLU A 165 17.31 0.79 12.56
CA GLU A 165 15.90 0.90 12.20
C GLU A 165 15.26 -0.50 12.02
N ALA A 166 15.99 -1.42 11.39
CA ALA A 166 15.53 -2.80 11.19
C ALA A 166 15.23 -3.49 12.52
N LEU A 167 16.05 -3.27 13.55
CA LEU A 167 15.86 -3.84 14.88
C LEU A 167 14.49 -3.49 15.45
N VAL A 168 14.11 -2.22 15.39
CA VAL A 168 12.81 -1.72 15.89
C VAL A 168 11.64 -2.39 15.15
N ILE A 169 11.72 -2.48 13.83
CA ILE A 169 10.67 -3.07 13.00
C ILE A 169 10.58 -4.59 13.22
N LEU A 170 11.72 -5.27 13.34
CA LEU A 170 11.76 -6.71 13.59
C LEU A 170 11.19 -7.09 14.97
N LEU A 171 11.44 -6.28 16.01
CA LEU A 171 10.85 -6.47 17.34
C LEU A 171 9.32 -6.37 17.28
N ARG A 172 8.81 -5.41 16.53
CA ARG A 172 7.37 -5.31 16.31
C ARG A 172 6.83 -6.50 15.52
N LEU A 173 7.51 -6.90 14.47
CA LEU A 173 7.09 -8.05 13.66
C LEU A 173 7.07 -9.34 14.48
N ASP A 174 8.07 -9.58 15.34
CA ASP A 174 8.09 -10.75 16.25
C ASP A 174 6.87 -10.79 17.18
N THR A 175 6.44 -9.62 17.69
CA THR A 175 5.32 -9.54 18.64
C THR A 175 3.95 -9.48 17.96
N GLU A 176 3.83 -8.77 16.85
CA GLU A 176 2.55 -8.47 16.18
C GLU A 176 2.18 -9.50 15.10
N ALA A 177 3.15 -10.28 14.58
CA ALA A 177 2.89 -11.22 13.49
C ALA A 177 1.93 -12.35 13.90
N ARG A 178 0.90 -12.53 13.07
CA ARG A 178 -0.03 -13.66 13.13
C ARG A 178 0.49 -14.87 12.35
N ASN A 179 1.22 -14.59 11.25
CA ASN A 179 1.86 -15.63 10.45
C ASN A 179 3.14 -16.15 11.16
N PRO A 180 3.19 -17.46 11.52
CA PRO A 180 4.37 -18.04 12.17
C PRO A 180 5.66 -17.92 11.35
N GLN A 181 5.57 -17.87 10.02
CA GLN A 181 6.74 -17.70 9.14
C GLN A 181 7.32 -16.29 9.26
N ASN A 182 6.47 -15.26 9.31
CA ASN A 182 6.92 -13.88 9.51
C ASN A 182 7.54 -13.70 10.90
N ARG A 183 6.99 -14.36 11.92
CA ARG A 183 7.60 -14.38 13.27
C ARG A 183 8.96 -15.06 13.27
N LEU A 184 9.08 -16.23 12.65
CA LEU A 184 10.36 -16.93 12.52
C LEU A 184 11.39 -16.10 11.75
N TYR A 185 10.96 -15.45 10.68
CA TYR A 185 11.80 -14.51 9.93
C TYR A 185 12.30 -13.37 10.84
N ALA A 186 11.42 -12.76 11.62
CA ALA A 186 11.79 -11.71 12.56
C ALA A 186 12.81 -12.21 13.58
N GLN A 187 12.55 -13.36 14.25
CA GLN A 187 13.45 -13.96 15.23
C GLN A 187 14.82 -14.30 14.65
N SER A 188 14.86 -14.84 13.43
CA SER A 188 16.11 -15.18 12.74
C SER A 188 16.95 -13.94 12.45
N ASN A 189 16.31 -12.84 12.04
CA ASN A 189 17.02 -11.58 11.77
C ASN A 189 17.37 -10.84 13.08
N LEU A 190 16.52 -10.88 14.10
CA LEU A 190 16.84 -10.36 15.43
C LEU A 190 18.08 -11.04 16.04
N MET A 191 18.18 -12.35 15.91
CA MET A 191 19.37 -13.10 16.30
C MET A 191 20.62 -12.54 15.63
N LYS A 192 20.58 -12.34 14.32
CA LYS A 192 21.73 -11.86 13.53
C LYS A 192 22.08 -10.40 13.82
N VAL A 193 21.07 -9.54 13.92
CA VAL A 193 21.26 -8.08 14.18
C VAL A 193 21.80 -7.85 15.59
N ASN A 194 21.26 -8.53 16.61
CA ASN A 194 21.77 -8.40 17.97
C ASN A 194 23.22 -8.91 18.07
N PHE A 195 23.57 -10.02 17.40
CA PHE A 195 24.94 -10.48 17.34
C PHE A 195 25.88 -9.44 16.70
N ARG A 196 25.43 -8.78 15.62
CA ARG A 196 26.19 -7.69 14.97
C ARG A 196 26.43 -6.50 15.91
N PHE A 197 25.47 -6.20 16.77
CA PHE A 197 25.57 -5.15 17.80
C PHE A 197 26.32 -5.57 19.06
N ASN A 198 26.87 -6.78 19.10
CA ASN A 198 27.49 -7.40 20.25
C ASN A 198 26.55 -7.59 21.47
N ASP A 199 25.22 -7.52 21.24
CA ASP A 199 24.25 -7.97 22.26
C ASP A 199 24.11 -9.49 22.18
N PHE A 200 25.14 -10.15 22.72
CA PHE A 200 25.24 -11.61 22.68
C PHE A 200 24.13 -12.30 23.47
N ASP A 201 23.68 -11.71 24.56
CA ASP A 201 22.58 -12.24 25.37
C ASP A 201 21.26 -12.26 24.59
N ALA A 202 20.92 -11.17 23.89
CA ALA A 202 19.76 -11.15 23.04
C ALA A 202 19.90 -12.12 21.86
N ALA A 203 21.06 -12.15 21.21
CA ALA A 203 21.32 -13.08 20.11
C ALA A 203 21.13 -14.53 20.51
N ILE A 204 21.67 -14.95 21.69
CA ILE A 204 21.49 -16.30 22.23
C ILE A 204 20.02 -16.58 22.54
N ARG A 205 19.31 -15.65 23.18
CA ARG A 205 17.86 -15.83 23.46
C ARG A 205 17.06 -16.14 22.20
N TYR A 206 17.28 -15.38 21.12
CA TYR A 206 16.58 -15.64 19.86
C TYR A 206 17.03 -16.95 19.20
N ALA A 207 18.30 -17.30 19.27
CA ALA A 207 18.80 -18.59 18.80
C ALA A 207 18.11 -19.76 19.52
N GLU A 208 18.00 -19.70 20.85
CA GLU A 208 17.30 -20.72 21.63
C GLU A 208 15.80 -20.81 21.29
N MET A 209 15.14 -19.68 21.07
CA MET A 209 13.73 -19.68 20.64
C MET A 209 13.56 -20.40 19.28
N ILE A 210 14.45 -20.14 18.32
CA ILE A 210 14.49 -20.79 17.01
C ILE A 210 14.70 -22.31 17.17
N LEU A 211 15.63 -22.74 18.03
CA LEU A 211 15.96 -24.16 18.26
C LEU A 211 14.82 -24.92 18.93
N LYS A 212 14.06 -24.28 19.82
CA LYS A 212 12.87 -24.87 20.48
C LYS A 212 11.70 -25.09 19.50
N ASN A 213 11.64 -24.39 18.37
CA ASN A 213 10.59 -24.59 17.39
C ASN A 213 10.88 -25.80 16.51
N SER A 214 10.12 -26.88 16.70
CA SER A 214 10.28 -28.13 15.95
C SER A 214 10.11 -27.99 14.44
N LYS A 215 9.32 -26.99 13.99
CA LYS A 215 9.03 -26.72 12.58
C LYS A 215 10.10 -25.87 11.88
N THR A 216 11.10 -25.39 12.60
CA THR A 216 12.20 -24.60 12.02
C THR A 216 13.06 -25.46 11.10
N GLU A 217 13.34 -24.95 9.92
CA GLU A 217 14.18 -25.60 8.93
C GLU A 217 15.64 -25.77 9.41
N SER A 218 16.29 -26.83 8.93
CA SER A 218 17.63 -27.23 9.42
C SER A 218 18.69 -26.15 9.22
N TYR A 219 18.64 -25.39 8.12
CA TYR A 219 19.61 -24.33 7.86
C TYR A 219 19.49 -23.17 8.88
N ILE A 220 18.25 -22.80 9.27
CA ILE A 220 18.03 -21.75 10.27
C ILE A 220 18.52 -22.23 11.65
N LYS A 221 18.31 -23.52 11.98
CA LYS A 221 18.86 -24.11 13.20
C LYS A 221 20.39 -24.13 13.20
N SER A 222 21.01 -24.40 12.05
CA SER A 222 22.48 -24.35 11.91
C SER A 222 22.99 -22.92 12.17
N ASP A 223 22.34 -21.89 11.61
CA ASP A 223 22.68 -20.50 11.91
C ASP A 223 22.59 -20.20 13.41
N ALA A 224 21.55 -20.69 14.08
CA ALA A 224 21.36 -20.50 15.52
C ALA A 224 22.47 -21.13 16.33
N TYR A 225 22.89 -22.37 16.03
CA TYR A 225 24.02 -23.01 16.68
C TYR A 225 25.34 -22.25 16.45
N ILE A 226 25.56 -21.75 15.23
CA ILE A 226 26.76 -20.97 14.92
C ILE A 226 26.80 -19.68 15.74
N ILE A 227 25.67 -18.97 15.85
CA ILE A 227 25.58 -17.73 16.62
C ILE A 227 25.86 -18.01 18.13
N ILE A 228 25.26 -19.05 18.70
CA ILE A 228 25.52 -19.42 20.11
C ILE A 228 27.01 -19.69 20.34
N ALA A 229 27.63 -20.50 19.46
CA ALA A 229 29.06 -20.84 19.60
C ALA A 229 29.95 -19.59 19.48
N ARG A 230 29.68 -18.70 18.48
CA ARG A 230 30.45 -17.46 18.31
C ARG A 230 30.26 -16.49 19.47
N ALA A 231 29.04 -16.30 19.96
CA ALA A 231 28.77 -15.47 21.12
C ALA A 231 29.51 -15.95 22.38
N ALA A 232 29.50 -17.26 22.63
CA ALA A 232 30.25 -17.86 23.76
C ALA A 232 31.77 -17.66 23.65
N MET A 233 32.32 -17.68 22.41
CA MET A 233 33.76 -17.40 22.21
C MET A 233 34.10 -15.94 22.49
N GLN A 234 33.25 -14.99 22.09
CA GLN A 234 33.47 -13.56 22.31
C GLN A 234 33.37 -13.22 23.82
N THR A 235 32.34 -13.67 24.52
CA THR A 235 32.16 -13.44 25.97
C THR A 235 33.28 -14.02 26.80
N ASN A 236 33.82 -15.20 26.43
CA ASN A 236 34.97 -15.80 27.10
C ASN A 236 36.30 -15.05 26.86
N ASN A 237 36.44 -14.35 25.74
CA ASN A 237 37.63 -13.53 25.45
C ASN A 237 37.61 -12.20 26.21
N GLU A 238 36.43 -11.62 26.50
CA GLU A 238 36.29 -10.39 27.27
C GLU A 238 36.55 -10.59 28.79
N MET A 239 36.49 -11.84 29.28
CA MET A 239 36.78 -12.18 30.69
C MET A 239 38.26 -12.51 30.98
N LYS A 240 39.14 -12.43 29.99
CA LYS A 240 40.58 -12.60 30.10
C LYS A 240 41.31 -11.28 29.98
#